data_2a6f8f02cb849ede22a2c42b0d26bfac
#
_entry.id   2a6f8f02cb849ede22a2c42b0d26bfac
#
_cell.length_a   1.000
_cell.length_b   1.000
_cell.length_c   1.000
_cell.angle_alpha   90.00
_cell.angle_beta   90.00
_cell.angle_gamma   90.00
#
_symmetry.space_group_name_H-M   'P 1'
#
loop_
_entity.id
_entity.type
_entity.pdbx_description
1 polymer ?
#
loop_
_entity_poly.entity_id
_entity_poly.type
_entity_poly.pdbx_seq_one_letter_code
_entity_poly.pdbx_strand_id
1 'polypeptide(L)'
;MFVWIYGGGFNGGSTSDPTFSGENLANKGVVLVSIAYRVGQLGFMAHPELSAESPHHVSGNYGFLDMIAALKWIKKNIATFGGDPDKVTIFGESAGGIAVSMLCASPLAKGLFEGAISESGGSFGPPRHTMYPGENLKRLAYAEQSGLEYAKSAGVSSIEELRKIPADKLPAIQGLAWPIIDGYVIPDDQYKLYKTGKFNDTPILVGYNSDEGATFSRAKTPEDYIASVKTRYGKFADELIKAYPVDSNTVPKTARDLTRDAAFGWHTWIWARLESEIGKSKVYYYYFDQHPDYPKDSPRYGFGSPHGQEVAYVFEHLNPSDSNLTKSDFKISEAMATYWTNFAKYGNPNGNGLPEWQAFSDKNPEVMYFSKTPHMGPVPSAESLRVLDQYFKWRRSPEGEAWAK
;
A
#
# COMPACT_ATOMS: atom_id res chain seq x y z
N MET A 1 -17.62 -1.09 11.43
CA MET A 1 -17.39 -2.36 10.71
C MET A 1 -16.13 -2.29 9.88
N PHE A 2 -15.54 -3.43 9.53
CA PHE A 2 -14.36 -3.53 8.70
C PHE A 2 -14.66 -4.03 7.29
N VAL A 3 -14.00 -3.47 6.29
CA VAL A 3 -14.00 -3.96 4.92
C VAL A 3 -12.56 -4.25 4.51
N TRP A 4 -12.21 -5.52 4.38
CA TRP A 4 -10.89 -5.98 3.98
C TRP A 4 -10.70 -6.00 2.47
N ILE A 5 -9.58 -5.43 2.02
CA ILE A 5 -9.12 -5.43 0.64
C ILE A 5 -7.74 -6.12 0.63
N TYR A 6 -7.69 -7.33 0.09
CA TYR A 6 -6.46 -8.12 0.09
C TYR A 6 -5.38 -7.54 -0.83
N GLY A 7 -4.12 -7.86 -0.53
CA GLY A 7 -2.94 -7.52 -1.32
C GLY A 7 -2.72 -8.45 -2.50
N GLY A 8 -1.44 -8.64 -2.88
CA GLY A 8 -1.02 -9.53 -3.98
C GLY A 8 -0.68 -8.79 -5.26
N GLY A 9 -0.24 -7.53 -5.18
CA GLY A 9 0.27 -6.74 -6.30
C GLY A 9 -0.74 -6.50 -7.42
N PHE A 10 -2.04 -6.53 -7.12
CA PHE A 10 -3.17 -6.51 -8.07
C PHE A 10 -3.17 -7.65 -9.09
N ASN A 11 -2.27 -8.63 -8.95
CA ASN A 11 -2.17 -9.79 -9.86
C ASN A 11 -2.86 -11.04 -9.33
N GLY A 12 -3.08 -11.14 -8.02
CA GLY A 12 -3.67 -12.27 -7.35
C GLY A 12 -4.27 -11.86 -6.01
N GLY A 13 -4.77 -12.85 -5.28
CA GLY A 13 -5.41 -12.71 -3.98
C GLY A 13 -6.79 -13.36 -3.94
N SER A 14 -7.28 -13.63 -2.74
CA SER A 14 -8.58 -14.27 -2.54
C SER A 14 -9.18 -13.89 -1.21
N THR A 15 -10.50 -13.75 -1.16
CA THR A 15 -11.27 -13.60 0.09
C THR A 15 -11.37 -14.89 0.90
N SER A 16 -11.02 -16.02 0.30
CA SER A 16 -11.03 -17.35 0.96
C SER A 16 -9.68 -17.75 1.57
N ASP A 17 -8.67 -16.85 1.53
CA ASP A 17 -7.41 -17.09 2.21
C ASP A 17 -7.64 -17.13 3.72
N PRO A 18 -7.27 -18.23 4.42
CA PRO A 18 -7.50 -18.37 5.85
C PRO A 18 -6.73 -17.33 6.69
N THR A 19 -5.67 -16.73 6.15
CA THR A 19 -4.92 -15.64 6.80
C THR A 19 -5.81 -14.46 7.14
N PHE A 20 -6.89 -14.26 6.39
CA PHE A 20 -7.83 -13.14 6.55
C PHE A 20 -9.15 -13.56 7.20
N SER A 21 -9.22 -14.71 7.88
CA SER A 21 -10.40 -15.10 8.65
C SER A 21 -10.69 -14.08 9.74
N GLY A 22 -11.94 -13.61 9.81
CA GLY A 22 -12.33 -12.50 10.68
C GLY A 22 -12.79 -12.90 12.09
N GLU A 23 -12.67 -14.16 12.49
CA GLU A 23 -13.22 -14.69 13.76
C GLU A 23 -12.74 -13.92 14.98
N ASN A 24 -11.42 -13.67 15.07
CA ASN A 24 -10.84 -12.97 16.21
C ASN A 24 -11.25 -11.49 16.24
N LEU A 25 -11.31 -10.84 15.08
CA LEU A 25 -11.77 -9.45 14.97
C LEU A 25 -13.28 -9.35 15.29
N ALA A 26 -14.09 -10.34 14.89
CA ALA A 26 -15.51 -10.40 15.23
C ALA A 26 -15.73 -10.53 16.75
N ASN A 27 -14.89 -11.30 17.44
CA ASN A 27 -14.90 -11.40 18.90
C ASN A 27 -14.60 -10.07 19.60
N LYS A 28 -13.92 -9.15 18.90
CA LYS A 28 -13.69 -7.76 19.36
C LYS A 28 -14.86 -6.81 19.01
N GLY A 29 -15.99 -7.34 18.52
CA GLY A 29 -17.23 -6.58 18.30
C GLY A 29 -17.23 -5.75 17.02
N VAL A 30 -16.64 -6.25 15.94
CA VAL A 30 -16.75 -5.68 14.59
C VAL A 30 -17.30 -6.71 13.60
N VAL A 31 -18.05 -6.26 12.61
CA VAL A 31 -18.40 -7.07 11.44
C VAL A 31 -17.26 -6.92 10.43
N LEU A 32 -16.68 -8.02 9.97
CA LEU A 32 -15.69 -8.05 8.88
C LEU A 32 -16.35 -8.47 7.57
N VAL A 33 -16.11 -7.73 6.51
CA VAL A 33 -16.47 -8.08 5.13
C VAL A 33 -15.20 -8.08 4.28
N SER A 34 -14.86 -9.23 3.71
CA SER A 34 -13.78 -9.32 2.70
C SER A 34 -14.39 -9.14 1.32
N ILE A 35 -13.88 -8.20 0.53
CA ILE A 35 -14.40 -7.93 -0.81
C ILE A 35 -13.51 -8.55 -1.87
N ALA A 36 -14.11 -9.28 -2.80
CA ALA A 36 -13.44 -9.77 -3.99
C ALA A 36 -13.42 -8.69 -5.08
N TYR A 37 -12.31 -8.59 -5.80
CA TYR A 37 -12.19 -7.70 -6.95
C TYR A 37 -11.39 -8.40 -8.06
N ARG A 38 -11.63 -8.02 -9.30
CA ARG A 38 -10.88 -8.54 -10.44
C ARG A 38 -9.41 -8.13 -10.34
N VAL A 39 -8.54 -9.08 -10.57
CA VAL A 39 -7.08 -8.96 -10.53
C VAL A 39 -6.47 -9.25 -11.90
N GLY A 40 -5.17 -8.98 -12.04
CA GLY A 40 -4.46 -9.23 -13.28
C GLY A 40 -4.99 -8.38 -14.43
N GLN A 41 -4.79 -8.88 -15.64
CA GLN A 41 -5.27 -8.21 -16.86
C GLN A 41 -6.79 -8.04 -16.90
N LEU A 42 -7.55 -8.92 -16.26
CA LEU A 42 -9.02 -8.82 -16.22
C LEU A 42 -9.51 -7.67 -15.34
N GLY A 43 -8.70 -7.26 -14.36
CA GLY A 43 -9.01 -6.15 -13.45
C GLY A 43 -8.39 -4.82 -13.84
N PHE A 44 -7.28 -4.82 -14.59
CA PHE A 44 -6.45 -3.61 -14.72
C PHE A 44 -5.93 -3.33 -16.14
N MET A 45 -6.21 -4.13 -17.14
CA MET A 45 -5.78 -3.85 -18.51
C MET A 45 -6.58 -2.69 -19.11
N ALA A 46 -5.87 -1.64 -19.55
CA ALA A 46 -6.42 -0.61 -20.41
C ALA A 46 -6.16 -0.94 -21.88
N HIS A 47 -7.09 -0.58 -22.77
CA HIS A 47 -6.95 -0.76 -24.21
C HIS A 47 -7.82 0.28 -24.94
N PRO A 48 -7.39 0.85 -26.09
CA PRO A 48 -8.17 1.87 -26.78
C PRO A 48 -9.60 1.42 -27.14
N GLU A 49 -9.78 0.18 -27.59
CA GLU A 49 -11.11 -0.35 -27.90
C GLU A 49 -11.98 -0.49 -26.64
N LEU A 50 -11.41 -0.91 -25.49
CA LEU A 50 -12.14 -0.95 -24.23
C LEU A 50 -12.55 0.46 -23.77
N SER A 51 -11.68 1.44 -23.96
CA SER A 51 -12.01 2.85 -23.66
C SER A 51 -13.11 3.37 -24.60
N ALA A 52 -13.09 2.98 -25.86
CA ALA A 52 -14.15 3.36 -26.82
C ALA A 52 -15.52 2.74 -26.48
N GLU A 53 -15.56 1.53 -25.94
CA GLU A 53 -16.79 0.88 -25.47
C GLU A 53 -17.35 1.52 -24.17
N SER A 54 -16.50 2.18 -23.39
CA SER A 54 -16.88 2.76 -22.08
C SER A 54 -17.64 4.08 -22.26
N PRO A 55 -18.76 4.29 -21.54
CA PRO A 55 -19.48 5.57 -21.56
C PRO A 55 -18.66 6.73 -20.99
N HIS A 56 -17.57 6.43 -20.27
CA HIS A 56 -16.65 7.41 -19.71
C HIS A 56 -15.36 7.57 -20.52
N HIS A 57 -15.23 6.84 -21.65
CA HIS A 57 -14.05 6.82 -22.52
C HIS A 57 -12.76 6.47 -21.79
N VAL A 58 -12.84 5.56 -20.79
CA VAL A 58 -11.71 5.05 -20.00
C VAL A 58 -11.78 3.54 -19.85
N SER A 59 -10.62 2.92 -19.61
CA SER A 59 -10.49 1.49 -19.29
C SER A 59 -9.36 1.29 -18.28
N GLY A 60 -9.23 0.10 -17.70
CA GLY A 60 -8.10 -0.32 -16.89
C GLY A 60 -8.34 -0.40 -15.38
N ASN A 61 -9.14 0.41 -14.75
CA ASN A 61 -9.39 0.39 -13.30
C ASN A 61 -10.62 -0.45 -12.90
N TYR A 62 -10.88 -1.58 -13.56
CA TYR A 62 -12.07 -2.41 -13.30
C TYR A 62 -12.08 -3.01 -11.90
N GLY A 63 -10.91 -3.40 -11.35
CA GLY A 63 -10.79 -3.87 -9.98
C GLY A 63 -11.22 -2.80 -8.95
N PHE A 64 -10.94 -1.52 -9.21
CA PHE A 64 -11.46 -0.42 -8.38
C PHE A 64 -12.96 -0.23 -8.52
N LEU A 65 -13.51 -0.38 -9.71
CA LEU A 65 -14.96 -0.33 -9.92
C LEU A 65 -15.65 -1.47 -9.17
N ASP A 66 -15.03 -2.65 -9.10
CA ASP A 66 -15.53 -3.78 -8.28
C ASP A 66 -15.52 -3.43 -6.79
N MET A 67 -14.43 -2.84 -6.28
CA MET A 67 -14.34 -2.39 -4.87
C MET A 67 -15.40 -1.33 -4.57
N ILE A 68 -15.58 -0.34 -5.44
CA ILE A 68 -16.60 0.71 -5.28
C ILE A 68 -18.01 0.10 -5.33
N ALA A 69 -18.27 -0.87 -6.21
CA ALA A 69 -19.54 -1.59 -6.28
C ALA A 69 -19.81 -2.37 -4.98
N ALA A 70 -18.79 -3.04 -4.44
CA ALA A 70 -18.89 -3.76 -3.15
C ALA A 70 -19.18 -2.78 -2.01
N LEU A 71 -18.52 -1.64 -1.94
CA LEU A 71 -18.79 -0.61 -0.93
C LEU A 71 -20.21 -0.04 -1.03
N LYS A 72 -20.71 0.20 -2.24
CA LYS A 72 -22.11 0.59 -2.48
C LYS A 72 -23.10 -0.50 -2.02
N TRP A 73 -22.77 -1.76 -2.28
CA TRP A 73 -23.58 -2.89 -1.81
C TRP A 73 -23.59 -2.96 -0.28
N ILE A 74 -22.44 -2.81 0.36
CA ILE A 74 -22.30 -2.75 1.83
C ILE A 74 -23.17 -1.63 2.39
N LYS A 75 -23.04 -0.42 1.87
CA LYS A 75 -23.85 0.75 2.31
C LYS A 75 -25.35 0.47 2.29
N LYS A 76 -25.81 -0.31 1.30
CA LYS A 76 -27.23 -0.62 1.11
C LYS A 76 -27.73 -1.78 1.97
N ASN A 77 -26.87 -2.78 2.24
CA ASN A 77 -27.36 -4.10 2.70
C ASN A 77 -26.83 -4.51 4.08
N ILE A 78 -25.72 -3.91 4.55
CA ILE A 78 -24.97 -4.45 5.70
C ILE A 78 -25.75 -4.42 7.03
N ALA A 79 -26.73 -3.54 7.16
CA ALA A 79 -27.59 -3.49 8.34
C ALA A 79 -28.33 -4.82 8.58
N THR A 80 -28.68 -5.54 7.52
CA THR A 80 -29.30 -6.88 7.60
C THR A 80 -28.37 -7.92 8.24
N PHE A 81 -27.06 -7.68 8.18
CA PHE A 81 -26.03 -8.55 8.76
C PHE A 81 -25.51 -8.02 10.11
N GLY A 82 -26.18 -7.05 10.71
CA GLY A 82 -25.79 -6.45 11.99
C GLY A 82 -24.68 -5.39 11.89
N GLY A 83 -24.27 -5.00 10.68
CA GLY A 83 -23.32 -3.94 10.46
C GLY A 83 -23.97 -2.55 10.43
N ASP A 84 -23.18 -1.52 10.73
CA ASP A 84 -23.61 -0.12 10.65
C ASP A 84 -23.10 0.47 9.31
N PRO A 85 -23.99 0.83 8.36
CA PRO A 85 -23.59 1.37 7.06
C PRO A 85 -22.92 2.76 7.16
N ASP A 86 -23.08 3.45 8.29
CA ASP A 86 -22.49 4.78 8.53
C ASP A 86 -21.17 4.69 9.32
N LYS A 87 -20.71 3.48 9.63
CA LYS A 87 -19.43 3.22 10.32
C LYS A 87 -18.59 2.19 9.58
N VAL A 88 -18.30 2.48 8.32
CA VAL A 88 -17.49 1.63 7.46
C VAL A 88 -16.04 2.09 7.51
N THR A 89 -15.12 1.21 7.88
CA THR A 89 -13.67 1.42 7.77
C THR A 89 -13.12 0.45 6.74
N ILE A 90 -12.53 0.97 5.67
CA ILE A 90 -11.79 0.16 4.70
C ILE A 90 -10.38 -0.08 5.22
N PHE A 91 -9.86 -1.29 5.02
CA PHE A 91 -8.46 -1.59 5.36
C PHE A 91 -7.87 -2.62 4.43
N GLY A 92 -6.56 -2.58 4.27
CA GLY A 92 -5.84 -3.50 3.39
C GLY A 92 -4.33 -3.36 3.52
N GLU A 93 -3.65 -4.42 3.10
CA GLU A 93 -2.19 -4.52 3.11
C GLU A 93 -1.65 -4.55 1.69
N SER A 94 -0.42 -4.01 1.48
CA SER A 94 0.28 -4.04 0.18
C SER A 94 -0.57 -3.39 -0.92
N ALA A 95 -0.88 -4.13 -2.00
CA ALA A 95 -1.79 -3.66 -3.04
C ALA A 95 -3.18 -3.29 -2.49
N GLY A 96 -3.66 -3.98 -1.44
CA GLY A 96 -4.88 -3.61 -0.71
C GLY A 96 -4.74 -2.28 0.01
N GLY A 97 -3.61 -2.02 0.66
CA GLY A 97 -3.29 -0.73 1.27
C GLY A 97 -3.15 0.40 0.23
N ILE A 98 -2.53 0.12 -0.93
CA ILE A 98 -2.51 1.03 -2.07
C ILE A 98 -3.94 1.31 -2.56
N ALA A 99 -4.80 0.28 -2.65
CA ALA A 99 -6.19 0.45 -3.03
C ALA A 99 -6.95 1.35 -2.04
N VAL A 100 -6.74 1.18 -0.73
CA VAL A 100 -7.29 2.06 0.30
C VAL A 100 -6.91 3.52 0.02
N SER A 101 -5.62 3.79 -0.22
CA SER A 101 -5.14 5.16 -0.48
C SER A 101 -5.78 5.78 -1.73
N MET A 102 -6.02 4.97 -2.77
CA MET A 102 -6.65 5.42 -4.02
C MET A 102 -8.16 5.61 -3.89
N LEU A 103 -8.85 4.78 -3.09
CA LEU A 103 -10.26 4.99 -2.76
C LEU A 103 -10.45 6.30 -1.98
N CYS A 104 -9.50 6.65 -1.09
CA CYS A 104 -9.50 7.96 -0.45
C CYS A 104 -9.35 9.12 -1.46
N ALA A 105 -8.64 8.90 -2.57
CA ALA A 105 -8.45 9.91 -3.62
C ALA A 105 -9.55 9.87 -4.73
N SER A 106 -10.37 8.81 -4.78
CA SER A 106 -11.39 8.63 -5.81
C SER A 106 -12.69 9.37 -5.47
N PRO A 107 -13.20 10.26 -6.34
CA PRO A 107 -14.49 10.89 -6.13
C PRO A 107 -15.67 9.90 -6.15
N LEU A 108 -15.49 8.73 -6.81
CA LEU A 108 -16.52 7.70 -6.90
C LEU A 108 -16.74 6.94 -5.59
N ALA A 109 -15.77 7.01 -4.67
CA ALA A 109 -15.83 6.37 -3.36
C ALA A 109 -16.29 7.33 -2.25
N LYS A 110 -16.58 8.58 -2.57
CA LYS A 110 -17.00 9.59 -1.59
C LYS A 110 -18.25 9.17 -0.82
N GLY A 111 -18.17 9.21 0.52
CA GLY A 111 -19.29 8.87 1.44
C GLY A 111 -19.58 7.37 1.53
N LEU A 112 -18.69 6.50 1.03
CA LEU A 112 -18.83 5.05 1.13
C LEU A 112 -18.10 4.46 2.36
N PHE A 113 -17.26 5.24 3.04
CA PHE A 113 -16.54 4.87 4.25
C PHE A 113 -16.25 6.10 5.11
N GLU A 114 -16.01 5.88 6.41
CA GLU A 114 -15.78 6.89 7.43
C GLU A 114 -14.41 6.75 8.11
N GLY A 115 -13.59 5.78 7.68
CA GLY A 115 -12.24 5.54 8.15
C GLY A 115 -11.47 4.68 7.17
N ALA A 116 -10.14 4.83 7.16
CA ALA A 116 -9.26 4.10 6.27
C ALA A 116 -7.99 3.64 6.98
N ILE A 117 -7.62 2.37 6.83
CA ILE A 117 -6.37 1.80 7.34
C ILE A 117 -5.56 1.26 6.16
N SER A 118 -4.32 1.72 6.03
CA SER A 118 -3.40 1.25 4.99
C SER A 118 -2.15 0.67 5.62
N GLU A 119 -1.95 -0.61 5.43
CA GLU A 119 -0.81 -1.37 5.88
C GLU A 119 0.15 -1.54 4.70
N SER A 120 1.35 -0.95 4.81
CA SER A 120 2.36 -1.00 3.75
C SER A 120 1.82 -0.63 2.35
N GLY A 121 1.01 0.45 2.31
CA GLY A 121 0.35 0.95 1.11
C GLY A 121 0.66 2.42 0.84
N GLY A 122 0.08 2.94 -0.23
CA GLY A 122 0.26 4.32 -0.67
C GLY A 122 0.89 4.40 -2.06
N SER A 123 0.49 5.40 -2.83
CA SER A 123 0.92 5.55 -4.22
C SER A 123 1.08 7.03 -4.57
N PHE A 124 2.00 7.69 -3.84
CA PHE A 124 2.26 9.12 -3.95
C PHE A 124 3.47 9.45 -4.84
N GLY A 125 4.05 8.47 -5.52
CA GLY A 125 5.12 8.69 -6.50
C GLY A 125 4.62 9.45 -7.75
N PRO A 126 5.52 10.06 -8.54
CA PRO A 126 5.15 10.70 -9.79
C PRO A 126 4.57 9.67 -10.79
N PRO A 127 3.78 10.12 -11.78
CA PRO A 127 3.27 9.25 -12.82
C PRO A 127 4.38 8.46 -13.50
N ARG A 128 4.12 7.18 -13.77
CA ARG A 128 5.10 6.24 -14.27
C ARG A 128 5.31 6.40 -15.77
N HIS A 129 6.53 6.67 -16.14
CA HIS A 129 7.04 6.51 -17.51
C HIS A 129 8.10 5.40 -17.59
N THR A 130 8.63 4.99 -16.44
CA THR A 130 9.70 3.99 -16.28
C THR A 130 9.39 3.02 -15.16
N MET A 131 10.24 1.99 -14.98
CA MET A 131 10.16 1.03 -13.87
C MET A 131 10.95 1.47 -12.63
N TYR A 132 11.22 2.76 -12.45
CA TYR A 132 11.93 3.24 -11.28
C TYR A 132 11.11 3.12 -9.99
N PRO A 133 11.77 2.89 -8.85
CA PRO A 133 11.09 2.78 -7.57
C PRO A 133 10.22 4.00 -7.26
N GLY A 134 9.04 3.75 -6.70
CA GLY A 134 8.13 4.80 -6.29
C GLY A 134 7.32 5.47 -7.41
N GLU A 135 7.51 5.05 -8.66
CA GLU A 135 6.69 5.51 -9.80
C GLU A 135 5.62 4.48 -10.10
N ASN A 136 4.42 4.68 -9.58
CA ASN A 136 3.44 3.60 -9.53
C ASN A 136 2.33 3.69 -10.58
N LEU A 137 1.92 4.88 -11.00
CA LEU A 137 0.76 5.05 -11.87
C LEU A 137 1.14 5.45 -13.29
N LYS A 138 0.66 4.71 -14.27
CA LYS A 138 0.66 5.14 -15.67
C LYS A 138 -0.54 6.07 -15.93
N ARG A 139 -0.43 6.97 -16.90
CA ARG A 139 -1.60 7.65 -17.48
C ARG A 139 -2.29 6.75 -18.49
N LEU A 140 -3.60 6.96 -18.69
CA LEU A 140 -4.44 6.13 -19.58
C LEU A 140 -3.80 5.86 -20.95
N ALA A 141 -3.30 6.87 -21.64
CA ALA A 141 -2.69 6.70 -22.96
C ALA A 141 -1.49 5.72 -22.99
N TYR A 142 -0.64 5.75 -21.94
CA TYR A 142 0.47 4.79 -21.82
C TYR A 142 -0.01 3.39 -21.42
N ALA A 143 -1.07 3.30 -20.62
CA ALA A 143 -1.65 2.02 -20.25
C ALA A 143 -2.37 1.37 -21.42
N GLU A 144 -3.04 2.14 -22.27
CA GLU A 144 -3.65 1.68 -23.52
C GLU A 144 -2.60 1.14 -24.51
N GLN A 145 -1.45 1.81 -24.62
CA GLN A 145 -0.33 1.30 -25.41
C GLN A 145 0.17 -0.05 -24.89
N SER A 146 0.27 -0.21 -23.57
CA SER A 146 0.62 -1.49 -22.96
C SER A 146 -0.44 -2.57 -23.22
N GLY A 147 -1.72 -2.20 -23.34
CA GLY A 147 -2.80 -3.11 -23.71
C GLY A 147 -2.70 -3.59 -25.16
N LEU A 148 -2.32 -2.70 -26.09
CA LEU A 148 -2.04 -3.07 -27.49
C LEU A 148 -0.86 -4.06 -27.57
N GLU A 149 0.22 -3.81 -26.80
CA GLU A 149 1.36 -4.71 -26.74
C GLU A 149 0.97 -6.08 -26.14
N TYR A 150 0.07 -6.08 -25.15
CA TYR A 150 -0.49 -7.29 -24.58
C TYR A 150 -1.27 -8.10 -25.62
N ALA A 151 -2.21 -7.49 -26.34
CA ALA A 151 -2.98 -8.16 -27.39
C ALA A 151 -2.05 -8.81 -28.43
N LYS A 152 -1.02 -8.07 -28.88
CA LYS A 152 0.00 -8.58 -29.80
C LYS A 152 0.76 -9.77 -29.21
N SER A 153 1.12 -9.75 -27.92
CA SER A 153 1.79 -10.88 -27.26
C SER A 153 0.91 -12.12 -27.14
N ALA A 154 -0.41 -11.93 -27.07
CA ALA A 154 -1.40 -13.00 -27.12
C ALA A 154 -1.68 -13.52 -28.53
N GLY A 155 -1.00 -12.96 -29.56
CA GLY A 155 -1.16 -13.36 -30.95
C GLY A 155 -2.41 -12.80 -31.63
N VAL A 156 -3.03 -11.75 -31.09
CA VAL A 156 -4.26 -11.13 -31.58
C VAL A 156 -4.12 -9.62 -31.73
N SER A 157 -5.06 -8.98 -32.42
CA SER A 157 -5.00 -7.56 -32.75
C SER A 157 -6.18 -6.73 -32.21
N SER A 158 -7.19 -7.38 -31.62
CA SER A 158 -8.41 -6.72 -31.15
C SER A 158 -8.90 -7.27 -29.81
N ILE A 159 -9.73 -6.50 -29.12
CA ILE A 159 -10.42 -6.95 -27.90
C ILE A 159 -11.43 -8.06 -28.21
N GLU A 160 -12.08 -8.03 -29.40
CA GLU A 160 -12.97 -9.09 -29.81
C GLU A 160 -12.25 -10.45 -29.89
N GLU A 161 -11.04 -10.48 -30.43
CA GLU A 161 -10.21 -11.68 -30.51
C GLU A 161 -9.70 -12.11 -29.12
N LEU A 162 -9.25 -11.17 -28.27
CA LEU A 162 -8.85 -11.44 -26.87
C LEU A 162 -9.98 -12.09 -26.07
N ARG A 163 -11.23 -11.66 -26.25
CA ARG A 163 -12.41 -12.21 -25.57
C ARG A 163 -12.71 -13.67 -25.96
N LYS A 164 -12.19 -14.16 -27.08
CA LYS A 164 -12.32 -15.55 -27.52
C LYS A 164 -11.31 -16.48 -26.88
N ILE A 165 -10.25 -15.93 -26.27
CA ILE A 165 -9.22 -16.71 -25.56
C ILE A 165 -9.77 -17.09 -24.18
N PRO A 166 -9.77 -18.39 -23.79
CA PRO A 166 -10.11 -18.79 -22.43
C PRO A 166 -9.25 -18.08 -21.40
N ALA A 167 -9.81 -17.68 -20.27
CA ALA A 167 -9.13 -16.86 -19.27
C ALA A 167 -7.84 -17.52 -18.73
N ASP A 168 -7.84 -18.85 -18.60
CA ASP A 168 -6.68 -19.67 -18.19
C ASP A 168 -5.58 -19.78 -19.26
N LYS A 169 -5.84 -19.36 -20.48
CA LYS A 169 -4.90 -19.34 -21.61
C LYS A 169 -4.37 -17.94 -21.92
N LEU A 170 -4.90 -16.91 -21.25
CA LEU A 170 -4.38 -15.57 -21.43
C LEU A 170 -2.94 -15.47 -20.90
N PRO A 171 -1.99 -14.85 -21.63
CA PRO A 171 -0.62 -14.70 -21.17
C PRO A 171 -0.57 -13.91 -19.87
N ALA A 172 0.24 -14.36 -18.91
CA ALA A 172 0.56 -13.56 -17.74
C ALA A 172 1.65 -12.53 -18.10
N ILE A 173 1.34 -11.25 -18.00
CA ILE A 173 2.34 -10.19 -18.22
C ILE A 173 2.59 -9.41 -16.94
N GLN A 174 3.85 -9.37 -16.51
CA GLN A 174 4.25 -8.55 -15.37
C GLN A 174 4.07 -7.06 -15.67
N GLY A 175 3.52 -6.33 -14.71
CA GLY A 175 3.39 -4.87 -14.76
C GLY A 175 2.19 -4.32 -15.53
N LEU A 176 1.30 -5.18 -16.07
CA LEU A 176 0.03 -4.73 -16.64
C LEU A 176 -1.05 -4.53 -15.57
N ALA A 177 -1.07 -5.38 -14.57
CA ALA A 177 -2.04 -5.35 -13.50
C ALA A 177 -1.65 -4.29 -12.45
N TRP A 178 -1.79 -3.01 -12.79
CA TRP A 178 -1.55 -1.90 -11.89
C TRP A 178 -2.57 -0.79 -12.12
N PRO A 179 -3.03 -0.09 -11.06
CA PRO A 179 -3.91 1.06 -11.20
C PRO A 179 -3.31 2.14 -12.11
N ILE A 180 -4.19 2.92 -12.71
CA ILE A 180 -3.79 3.98 -13.64
C ILE A 180 -4.52 5.30 -13.36
N ILE A 181 -3.93 6.41 -13.78
CA ILE A 181 -4.60 7.70 -13.84
C ILE A 181 -5.44 7.72 -15.11
N ASP A 182 -6.75 7.48 -14.96
CA ASP A 182 -7.70 7.41 -16.06
C ASP A 182 -8.58 8.67 -16.21
N GLY A 183 -8.51 9.59 -15.25
CA GLY A 183 -9.32 10.81 -15.24
C GLY A 183 -10.74 10.62 -14.70
N TYR A 184 -11.15 9.37 -14.40
CA TYR A 184 -12.50 9.03 -13.93
C TYR A 184 -12.48 8.34 -12.55
N VAL A 185 -11.90 7.15 -12.44
CA VAL A 185 -11.75 6.43 -11.15
C VAL A 185 -10.64 7.06 -10.33
N ILE A 186 -9.49 7.29 -10.96
CA ILE A 186 -8.34 8.01 -10.40
C ILE A 186 -8.12 9.26 -11.25
N PRO A 187 -8.60 10.45 -10.79
CA PRO A 187 -8.66 11.65 -11.63
C PRO A 187 -7.30 12.25 -12.01
N ASP A 188 -6.30 12.15 -11.16
CA ASP A 188 -4.95 12.70 -11.37
C ASP A 188 -3.93 11.99 -10.48
N ASP A 189 -2.67 12.41 -10.52
CA ASP A 189 -1.61 12.04 -9.58
C ASP A 189 -2.10 12.22 -8.13
N GLN A 190 -2.01 11.15 -7.34
CA GLN A 190 -2.52 11.13 -5.97
C GLN A 190 -1.88 12.23 -5.10
N TYR A 191 -0.57 12.45 -5.21
CA TYR A 191 0.10 13.55 -4.51
C TYR A 191 -0.53 14.92 -4.84
N LYS A 192 -0.84 15.16 -6.11
CA LYS A 192 -1.46 16.40 -6.58
C LYS A 192 -2.90 16.54 -6.10
N LEU A 193 -3.68 15.45 -6.08
CA LEU A 193 -5.04 15.45 -5.55
C LEU A 193 -5.05 15.86 -4.07
N TYR A 194 -4.17 15.25 -3.27
CA TYR A 194 -4.04 15.60 -1.85
C TYR A 194 -3.56 17.03 -1.65
N LYS A 195 -2.49 17.45 -2.36
CA LYS A 195 -1.95 18.82 -2.25
C LYS A 195 -2.97 19.91 -2.60
N THR A 196 -3.97 19.59 -3.40
CA THR A 196 -5.05 20.51 -3.80
C THR A 196 -6.37 20.28 -3.04
N GLY A 197 -6.39 19.44 -1.99
CA GLY A 197 -7.58 19.16 -1.18
C GLY A 197 -8.66 18.37 -1.92
N LYS A 198 -8.32 17.66 -3.00
CA LYS A 198 -9.26 16.88 -3.81
C LYS A 198 -9.22 15.39 -3.41
N PHE A 199 -9.54 15.10 -2.18
CA PHE A 199 -9.59 13.75 -1.62
C PHE A 199 -10.76 13.61 -0.64
N ASN A 200 -11.09 12.39 -0.24
CA ASN A 200 -12.12 12.09 0.74
C ASN A 200 -11.49 12.19 2.13
N ASP A 201 -11.56 13.35 2.76
CA ASP A 201 -11.03 13.61 4.11
C ASP A 201 -11.72 12.69 5.12
N THR A 202 -10.98 11.76 5.68
CA THR A 202 -11.44 10.76 6.66
C THR A 202 -10.30 10.41 7.60
N PRO A 203 -10.55 10.03 8.86
CA PRO A 203 -9.49 9.52 9.72
C PRO A 203 -8.71 8.39 9.06
N ILE A 204 -7.38 8.46 9.10
CA ILE A 204 -6.51 7.43 8.56
C ILE A 204 -5.60 6.83 9.62
N LEU A 205 -5.35 5.53 9.52
CA LEU A 205 -4.34 4.79 10.24
C LEU A 205 -3.41 4.16 9.21
N VAL A 206 -2.15 4.58 9.17
CA VAL A 206 -1.20 4.21 8.12
C VAL A 206 0.15 3.81 8.71
N GLY A 207 0.83 2.88 8.07
CA GLY A 207 2.15 2.47 8.51
C GLY A 207 2.80 1.47 7.59
N TYR A 208 3.98 0.99 7.99
CA TYR A 208 4.76 0.02 7.25
C TYR A 208 5.72 -0.74 8.17
N ASN A 209 6.35 -1.80 7.63
CA ASN A 209 7.20 -2.71 8.38
C ASN A 209 8.67 -2.32 8.32
N SER A 210 9.43 -2.71 9.35
CA SER A 210 10.84 -2.34 9.53
C SER A 210 11.78 -2.91 8.47
N ASP A 211 11.42 -4.00 7.80
CA ASP A 211 12.25 -4.67 6.78
C ASP A 211 11.46 -5.08 5.53
N GLU A 212 10.62 -4.18 5.01
CA GLU A 212 9.89 -4.37 3.73
C GLU A 212 10.81 -4.82 2.60
N GLY A 213 12.01 -4.28 2.58
CA GLY A 213 13.04 -4.57 1.59
C GLY A 213 13.51 -6.03 1.58
N ALA A 214 13.28 -6.80 2.66
CA ALA A 214 13.61 -8.22 2.71
C ALA A 214 12.94 -9.03 1.60
N THR A 215 11.75 -8.61 1.19
CA THR A 215 11.00 -9.23 0.09
C THR A 215 11.48 -8.78 -1.29
N PHE A 216 11.95 -7.55 -1.44
CA PHE A 216 12.13 -6.91 -2.76
C PHE A 216 13.57 -6.62 -3.14
N SER A 217 14.48 -6.40 -2.16
CA SER A 217 15.89 -6.06 -2.44
C SER A 217 16.70 -7.29 -2.88
N ARG A 218 17.65 -7.08 -3.82
CA ARG A 218 18.48 -8.15 -4.39
C ARG A 218 19.97 -7.81 -4.44
N ALA A 219 20.39 -6.60 -4.03
CA ALA A 219 21.80 -6.19 -4.07
C ALA A 219 22.64 -7.05 -3.09
N LYS A 220 23.79 -7.53 -3.55
CA LYS A 220 24.69 -8.41 -2.80
C LYS A 220 26.07 -7.80 -2.54
N THR A 221 26.52 -6.89 -3.38
CA THR A 221 27.83 -6.21 -3.26
C THR A 221 27.67 -4.69 -3.21
N PRO A 222 28.64 -3.95 -2.61
CA PRO A 222 28.62 -2.50 -2.63
C PRO A 222 28.57 -1.93 -4.05
N GLU A 223 29.28 -2.54 -4.99
CA GLU A 223 29.35 -2.13 -6.39
C GLU A 223 27.98 -2.28 -7.07
N ASP A 224 27.30 -3.42 -6.88
CA ASP A 224 25.95 -3.68 -7.40
C ASP A 224 24.95 -2.65 -6.85
N TYR A 225 25.03 -2.39 -5.55
CA TYR A 225 24.16 -1.41 -4.88
C TYR A 225 24.39 -0.01 -5.45
N ILE A 226 25.65 0.47 -5.47
CA ILE A 226 26.01 1.80 -5.96
C ILE A 226 25.60 1.96 -7.43
N ALA A 227 25.88 0.96 -8.29
CA ALA A 227 25.48 0.98 -9.69
C ALA A 227 23.96 1.08 -9.84
N SER A 228 23.21 0.29 -9.04
CA SER A 228 21.74 0.33 -9.02
C SER A 228 21.21 1.70 -8.60
N VAL A 229 21.77 2.29 -7.54
CA VAL A 229 21.35 3.62 -7.05
C VAL A 229 21.65 4.70 -8.10
N LYS A 230 22.84 4.68 -8.71
CA LYS A 230 23.20 5.63 -9.77
C LYS A 230 22.26 5.56 -10.97
N THR A 231 21.89 4.35 -11.38
CA THR A 231 20.97 4.15 -12.51
C THR A 231 19.56 4.64 -12.19
N ARG A 232 19.09 4.41 -10.93
CA ARG A 232 17.68 4.64 -10.55
C ARG A 232 17.36 6.05 -10.09
N TYR A 233 18.33 6.78 -9.52
CA TYR A 233 18.07 8.04 -8.84
C TYR A 233 18.73 9.26 -9.48
N GLY A 234 19.43 9.09 -10.61
CA GLY A 234 20.00 10.18 -11.39
C GLY A 234 20.91 11.10 -10.55
N LYS A 235 20.67 12.39 -10.60
CA LYS A 235 21.47 13.38 -9.86
C LYS A 235 21.37 13.28 -8.33
N PHE A 236 20.40 12.55 -7.79
CA PHE A 236 20.26 12.31 -6.35
C PHE A 236 21.01 11.08 -5.87
N ALA A 237 21.68 10.35 -6.74
CA ALA A 237 22.35 9.10 -6.40
C ALA A 237 23.40 9.27 -5.29
N ASP A 238 24.24 10.30 -5.37
CA ASP A 238 25.31 10.50 -4.39
C ASP A 238 24.75 10.90 -3.01
N GLU A 239 23.68 11.69 -2.98
CA GLU A 239 22.98 12.05 -1.73
C GLU A 239 22.32 10.84 -1.10
N LEU A 240 21.70 9.95 -1.91
CA LEU A 240 21.13 8.70 -1.42
C LEU A 240 22.18 7.71 -0.96
N ILE A 241 23.31 7.57 -1.66
CA ILE A 241 24.43 6.74 -1.18
C ILE A 241 24.96 7.26 0.16
N LYS A 242 24.98 8.58 0.36
CA LYS A 242 25.36 9.17 1.65
C LYS A 242 24.33 8.92 2.74
N ALA A 243 23.04 8.97 2.41
CA ALA A 243 21.93 8.71 3.34
C ALA A 243 21.80 7.21 3.70
N TYR A 244 22.20 6.33 2.78
CA TYR A 244 22.19 4.87 2.93
C TYR A 244 23.60 4.32 2.62
N PRO A 245 24.58 4.53 3.52
CA PRO A 245 25.96 4.15 3.29
C PRO A 245 26.15 2.64 3.32
N VAL A 246 27.06 2.14 2.47
CA VAL A 246 27.35 0.71 2.37
C VAL A 246 28.84 0.42 2.55
N ASP A 247 29.12 -0.70 3.16
CA ASP A 247 30.38 -1.46 3.09
C ASP A 247 30.06 -2.93 2.82
N SER A 248 31.11 -3.77 2.70
CA SER A 248 30.94 -5.21 2.40
C SER A 248 30.06 -5.97 3.41
N ASN A 249 29.94 -5.49 4.64
CA ASN A 249 29.17 -6.16 5.70
C ASN A 249 27.74 -5.64 5.78
N THR A 250 27.46 -4.39 5.34
CA THR A 250 26.19 -3.72 5.53
C THR A 250 25.30 -3.72 4.27
N VAL A 251 25.85 -4.07 3.10
CA VAL A 251 25.12 -4.01 1.81
C VAL A 251 23.72 -4.60 1.86
N PRO A 252 23.50 -5.85 2.32
CA PRO A 252 22.17 -6.45 2.26
C PRO A 252 21.15 -5.65 3.08
N LYS A 253 21.55 -5.19 4.26
CA LYS A 253 20.66 -4.39 5.12
C LYS A 253 20.40 -3.01 4.54
N THR A 254 21.43 -2.28 4.13
CA THR A 254 21.29 -0.92 3.57
C THR A 254 20.45 -0.91 2.30
N ALA A 255 20.64 -1.91 1.42
CA ALA A 255 19.81 -2.06 0.22
C ALA A 255 18.34 -2.35 0.54
N ARG A 256 18.08 -3.12 1.61
CA ARG A 256 16.72 -3.34 2.11
C ARG A 256 16.12 -2.07 2.70
N ASP A 257 16.90 -1.31 3.48
CA ASP A 257 16.47 -0.04 4.09
C ASP A 257 16.07 0.99 3.01
N LEU A 258 16.90 1.19 1.97
CA LEU A 258 16.54 2.07 0.85
C LEU A 258 15.30 1.57 0.10
N THR A 259 15.19 0.25 -0.12
CA THR A 259 14.01 -0.34 -0.80
C THR A 259 12.75 -0.14 0.04
N ARG A 260 12.81 -0.37 1.36
CA ARG A 260 11.72 -0.10 2.31
C ARG A 260 11.25 1.35 2.22
N ASP A 261 12.21 2.28 2.34
CA ASP A 261 11.89 3.70 2.41
C ASP A 261 11.40 4.25 1.06
N ALA A 262 11.96 3.80 -0.06
CA ALA A 262 11.55 4.25 -1.39
C ALA A 262 10.21 3.67 -1.85
N ALA A 263 9.88 2.43 -1.46
CA ALA A 263 8.66 1.74 -1.91
C ALA A 263 7.47 1.91 -0.95
N PHE A 264 7.71 2.11 0.34
CA PHE A 264 6.65 2.16 1.37
C PHE A 264 6.82 3.35 2.32
N GLY A 265 8.00 3.55 2.92
CA GLY A 265 8.22 4.54 3.97
C GLY A 265 7.90 5.97 3.53
N TRP A 266 8.46 6.41 2.39
CA TRP A 266 8.19 7.74 1.88
C TRP A 266 6.72 7.94 1.48
N HIS A 267 6.09 6.93 0.87
CA HIS A 267 4.68 7.01 0.48
C HIS A 267 3.75 7.16 1.68
N THR A 268 3.99 6.40 2.74
CA THR A 268 3.24 6.48 3.99
C THR A 268 3.47 7.82 4.69
N TRP A 269 4.74 8.24 4.79
CA TRP A 269 5.12 9.50 5.42
C TRP A 269 4.54 10.71 4.71
N ILE A 270 4.59 10.77 3.37
CA ILE A 270 4.03 11.90 2.61
C ILE A 270 2.50 11.92 2.68
N TRP A 271 1.84 10.74 2.70
CA TRP A 271 0.41 10.67 2.90
C TRP A 271 0.01 11.21 4.27
N ALA A 272 0.65 10.73 5.34
CA ALA A 272 0.40 11.20 6.70
C ALA A 272 0.57 12.73 6.82
N ARG A 273 1.61 13.28 6.21
CA ARG A 273 1.86 14.73 6.17
C ARG A 273 0.78 15.50 5.42
N LEU A 274 0.48 15.09 4.19
CA LEU A 274 -0.51 15.77 3.36
C LEU A 274 -1.92 15.72 3.99
N GLU A 275 -2.32 14.59 4.55
CA GLU A 275 -3.58 14.45 5.26
C GLU A 275 -3.62 15.38 6.48
N SER A 276 -2.57 15.40 7.31
CA SER A 276 -2.52 16.24 8.50
C SER A 276 -2.37 17.74 8.20
N GLU A 277 -1.78 18.12 7.07
CA GLU A 277 -1.60 19.52 6.63
C GLU A 277 -2.88 20.09 5.99
N ILE A 278 -3.54 19.30 5.14
CA ILE A 278 -4.62 19.75 4.25
C ILE A 278 -5.99 19.30 4.76
N GLY A 279 -6.09 18.07 5.29
CA GLY A 279 -7.31 17.51 5.85
C GLY A 279 -7.68 18.09 7.20
N LYS A 280 -8.82 17.65 7.73
CA LYS A 280 -9.31 17.99 9.08
C LYS A 280 -9.34 16.75 9.98
N SER A 281 -9.26 15.59 9.37
CA SER A 281 -9.32 14.30 10.03
C SER A 281 -7.99 13.95 10.70
N LYS A 282 -8.06 13.09 11.73
CA LYS A 282 -6.87 12.66 12.46
C LYS A 282 -6.10 11.61 11.67
N VAL A 283 -4.78 11.68 11.77
CA VAL A 283 -3.83 10.73 11.20
C VAL A 283 -3.18 9.95 12.35
N TYR A 284 -3.19 8.63 12.26
CA TYR A 284 -2.46 7.75 13.14
C TYR A 284 -1.42 7.01 12.33
N TYR A 285 -0.15 7.14 12.74
CA TYR A 285 0.97 6.60 11.96
C TYR A 285 1.72 5.57 12.81
N TYR A 286 1.97 4.36 12.24
CA TYR A 286 2.71 3.32 12.93
C TYR A 286 3.95 2.86 12.16
N TYR A 287 4.85 2.23 12.91
CA TYR A 287 5.98 1.48 12.41
C TYR A 287 6.02 0.11 13.09
N PHE A 288 5.92 -0.95 12.30
CA PHE A 288 5.88 -2.30 12.81
C PHE A 288 7.28 -2.92 12.79
N ASP A 289 7.81 -3.24 13.98
CA ASP A 289 9.15 -3.81 14.18
C ASP A 289 9.13 -4.96 15.18
N GLN A 290 8.02 -5.70 15.25
CA GLN A 290 7.93 -6.93 16.00
C GLN A 290 8.20 -8.10 15.08
N HIS A 291 9.21 -8.87 15.39
CA HIS A 291 9.63 -10.03 14.62
C HIS A 291 10.22 -11.11 15.56
N PRO A 292 10.22 -12.39 15.15
CA PRO A 292 10.89 -13.43 15.90
C PRO A 292 12.38 -13.15 16.08
N ASP A 293 12.94 -13.56 17.23
CA ASP A 293 14.38 -13.51 17.48
C ASP A 293 15.05 -14.70 16.73
N TYR A 294 15.50 -14.45 15.51
CA TYR A 294 16.14 -15.48 14.69
C TYR A 294 17.54 -15.83 15.22
N PRO A 295 17.88 -17.13 15.36
CA PRO A 295 19.22 -17.57 15.78
C PRO A 295 20.29 -17.19 14.75
N LYS A 296 21.56 -17.10 15.19
CA LYS A 296 22.68 -16.61 14.35
C LYS A 296 22.95 -17.41 13.09
N ASP A 297 22.58 -18.68 13.05
CA ASP A 297 22.68 -19.58 11.90
C ASP A 297 21.46 -19.52 10.96
N SER A 298 20.43 -18.75 11.34
CA SER A 298 19.27 -18.55 10.49
C SER A 298 19.60 -17.65 9.28
N PRO A 299 19.08 -17.98 8.07
CA PRO A 299 19.14 -17.07 6.92
C PRO A 299 18.46 -15.70 7.15
N ARG A 300 17.63 -15.62 8.21
CA ARG A 300 16.91 -14.39 8.60
C ARG A 300 17.56 -13.66 9.77
N TYR A 301 18.73 -14.10 10.23
CA TYR A 301 19.43 -13.40 11.31
C TYR A 301 19.68 -11.93 10.96
N GLY A 302 19.28 -11.01 11.85
CA GLY A 302 19.39 -9.57 11.64
C GLY A 302 18.36 -8.99 10.65
N PHE A 303 17.31 -9.74 10.30
CA PHE A 303 16.15 -9.19 9.61
C PHE A 303 15.19 -8.59 10.64
N GLY A 304 14.53 -7.49 10.23
CA GLY A 304 13.36 -6.94 10.90
C GLY A 304 12.07 -7.60 10.42
N SER A 305 10.98 -6.89 10.51
CA SER A 305 9.65 -7.34 10.09
C SER A 305 9.50 -7.20 8.56
N PRO A 306 9.45 -8.30 7.78
CA PRO A 306 9.28 -8.25 6.35
C PRO A 306 7.87 -7.84 5.95
N HIS A 307 7.69 -7.56 4.65
CA HIS A 307 6.41 -7.20 4.03
C HIS A 307 5.29 -8.17 4.36
N GLY A 308 4.14 -7.67 4.82
CA GLY A 308 2.93 -8.43 5.15
C GLY A 308 2.98 -9.19 6.48
N GLN A 309 4.06 -9.10 7.27
CA GLN A 309 4.15 -9.83 8.53
C GLN A 309 3.12 -9.34 9.56
N GLU A 310 2.82 -8.07 9.59
CA GLU A 310 1.87 -7.46 10.53
C GLU A 310 0.44 -7.98 10.39
N VAL A 311 0.06 -8.47 9.22
CA VAL A 311 -1.30 -8.99 8.95
C VAL A 311 -1.66 -10.10 9.93
N ALA A 312 -0.76 -11.05 10.19
CA ALA A 312 -1.00 -12.12 11.15
C ALA A 312 -1.20 -11.60 12.58
N TYR A 313 -0.58 -10.46 12.92
CA TYR A 313 -0.77 -9.80 14.21
C TYR A 313 -2.12 -9.07 14.29
N VAL A 314 -2.49 -8.34 13.24
CA VAL A 314 -3.78 -7.62 13.16
C VAL A 314 -4.96 -8.58 13.22
N PHE A 315 -4.88 -9.72 12.52
CA PHE A 315 -5.94 -10.75 12.51
C PHE A 315 -5.86 -11.74 13.69
N GLU A 316 -4.85 -11.61 14.56
CA GLU A 316 -4.59 -12.53 15.69
C GLU A 316 -4.46 -14.00 15.23
N HIS A 317 -3.76 -14.22 14.10
CA HIS A 317 -3.52 -15.54 13.50
C HIS A 317 -2.09 -16.04 13.72
N LEU A 318 -1.42 -15.60 14.77
CA LEU A 318 -0.11 -16.14 15.15
C LEU A 318 -0.23 -17.61 15.53
N ASN A 319 0.65 -18.45 14.98
CA ASN A 319 0.67 -19.89 15.30
C ASN A 319 1.30 -20.12 16.68
N PRO A 320 0.54 -20.59 17.69
CA PRO A 320 1.08 -20.84 19.03
C PRO A 320 2.16 -21.96 19.08
N SER A 321 2.25 -22.77 18.03
CA SER A 321 3.25 -23.86 17.91
C SER A 321 4.54 -23.41 17.26
N ASP A 322 4.64 -22.15 16.78
CA ASP A 322 5.89 -21.62 16.25
C ASP A 322 6.83 -21.27 17.40
N SER A 323 7.94 -22.03 17.50
CA SER A 323 8.95 -21.85 18.54
C SER A 323 9.74 -20.53 18.45
N ASN A 324 9.64 -19.80 17.33
CA ASN A 324 10.25 -18.50 17.17
C ASN A 324 9.40 -17.37 17.78
N LEU A 325 8.11 -17.61 18.04
CA LEU A 325 7.23 -16.63 18.66
C LEU A 325 7.35 -16.67 20.18
N THR A 326 7.26 -15.48 20.77
CA THR A 326 7.36 -15.26 22.21
C THR A 326 6.06 -14.72 22.77
N LYS A 327 5.93 -14.63 24.09
CA LYS A 327 4.80 -13.94 24.75
C LYS A 327 4.62 -12.49 24.30
N SER A 328 5.70 -11.85 23.87
CA SER A 328 5.65 -10.46 23.37
C SER A 328 4.88 -10.41 22.04
N ASP A 329 5.08 -11.38 21.16
CA ASP A 329 4.39 -11.43 19.87
C ASP A 329 2.87 -11.49 20.05
N PHE A 330 2.38 -12.35 20.94
CA PHE A 330 0.93 -12.44 21.24
C PHE A 330 0.37 -11.19 21.90
N LYS A 331 1.13 -10.52 22.78
CA LYS A 331 0.72 -9.25 23.38
C LYS A 331 0.64 -8.12 22.35
N ILE A 332 1.61 -8.03 21.43
CA ILE A 332 1.58 -7.06 20.34
C ILE A 332 0.40 -7.35 19.40
N SER A 333 0.15 -8.62 19.07
CA SER A 333 -0.99 -9.03 18.25
C SER A 333 -2.32 -8.59 18.87
N GLU A 334 -2.55 -8.90 20.15
CA GLU A 334 -3.74 -8.47 20.89
C GLU A 334 -3.88 -6.93 20.90
N ALA A 335 -2.78 -6.21 21.15
CA ALA A 335 -2.78 -4.75 21.16
C ALA A 335 -3.13 -4.18 19.78
N MET A 336 -2.50 -4.67 18.70
CA MET A 336 -2.78 -4.24 17.33
C MET A 336 -4.24 -4.48 16.95
N ALA A 337 -4.74 -5.70 17.13
CA ALA A 337 -6.15 -6.01 16.85
C ALA A 337 -7.12 -5.10 17.63
N THR A 338 -6.74 -4.73 18.88
CA THR A 338 -7.54 -3.83 19.71
C THR A 338 -7.47 -2.38 19.19
N TYR A 339 -6.30 -1.87 18.83
CA TYR A 339 -6.17 -0.53 18.23
C TYR A 339 -6.94 -0.43 16.91
N TRP A 340 -6.83 -1.42 16.01
CA TRP A 340 -7.51 -1.45 14.74
C TRP A 340 -9.04 -1.48 14.92
N THR A 341 -9.54 -2.34 15.81
CA THR A 341 -10.98 -2.42 16.07
C THR A 341 -11.54 -1.18 16.77
N ASN A 342 -10.77 -0.53 17.66
CA ASN A 342 -11.13 0.76 18.24
C ASN A 342 -11.20 1.85 17.15
N PHE A 343 -10.20 1.90 16.27
CA PHE A 343 -10.20 2.85 15.16
C PHE A 343 -11.44 2.66 14.26
N ALA A 344 -11.81 1.41 13.95
CA ALA A 344 -13.00 1.14 13.15
C ALA A 344 -14.32 1.54 13.83
N LYS A 345 -14.37 1.50 15.16
CA LYS A 345 -15.56 1.86 15.93
C LYS A 345 -15.68 3.36 16.16
N TYR A 346 -14.55 4.05 16.33
CA TYR A 346 -14.53 5.40 16.91
C TYR A 346 -13.74 6.41 16.09
N GLY A 347 -13.08 6.01 15.00
CA GLY A 347 -12.09 6.85 14.27
C GLY A 347 -10.86 7.22 15.11
N ASN A 348 -10.64 6.47 16.21
CA ASN A 348 -9.58 6.69 17.18
C ASN A 348 -9.10 5.33 17.72
N PRO A 349 -7.81 4.97 17.60
CA PRO A 349 -7.31 3.68 18.02
C PRO A 349 -7.23 3.51 19.54
N ASN A 350 -7.22 4.60 20.31
CA ASN A 350 -7.01 4.59 21.75
C ASN A 350 -8.12 3.87 22.52
N GLY A 351 -7.77 3.28 23.65
CA GLY A 351 -8.70 2.59 24.55
C GLY A 351 -8.05 2.20 25.87
N ASN A 352 -8.87 1.73 26.82
CA ASN A 352 -8.38 1.34 28.14
C ASN A 352 -7.35 0.20 28.05
N GLY A 353 -6.26 0.33 28.81
CA GLY A 353 -5.23 -0.69 28.90
C GLY A 353 -4.18 -0.66 27.77
N LEU A 354 -4.30 0.26 26.82
CA LEU A 354 -3.34 0.47 25.75
C LEU A 354 -2.51 1.74 26.00
N PRO A 355 -1.21 1.77 25.64
CA PRO A 355 -0.44 3.01 25.54
C PRO A 355 -1.15 4.04 24.66
N GLU A 356 -1.09 5.32 25.03
CA GLU A 356 -1.70 6.39 24.25
C GLU A 356 -1.02 6.53 22.88
N TRP A 357 -1.81 6.46 21.80
CA TRP A 357 -1.38 6.72 20.44
C TRP A 357 -1.77 8.14 20.04
N GLN A 358 -0.79 9.03 20.00
CA GLN A 358 -1.01 10.43 19.64
C GLN A 358 -1.20 10.57 18.12
N ALA A 359 -2.08 11.48 17.72
CA ALA A 359 -2.27 11.77 16.30
C ALA A 359 -1.01 12.44 15.72
N PHE A 360 -0.60 11.96 14.54
CA PHE A 360 0.54 12.49 13.81
C PHE A 360 0.24 13.88 13.22
N SER A 361 1.22 14.75 13.26
CA SER A 361 1.23 16.02 12.52
C SER A 361 2.67 16.53 12.38
N ASP A 362 2.92 17.51 11.52
CA ASP A 362 4.25 18.15 11.43
C ASP A 362 4.71 18.83 12.75
N LYS A 363 3.77 19.17 13.64
CA LYS A 363 4.06 19.70 14.99
C LYS A 363 4.37 18.60 16.01
N ASN A 364 3.84 17.39 15.78
CA ASN A 364 4.07 16.20 16.56
C ASN A 364 4.39 15.04 15.62
N PRO A 365 5.63 14.99 15.06
CA PRO A 365 6.03 13.99 14.06
C PRO A 365 6.45 12.67 14.74
N GLU A 366 5.56 12.11 15.55
CA GLU A 366 5.78 10.84 16.24
C GLU A 366 4.89 9.74 15.67
N VAL A 367 5.38 8.51 15.75
CA VAL A 367 4.70 7.30 15.27
C VAL A 367 4.59 6.28 16.39
N MET A 368 3.58 5.44 16.35
CA MET A 368 3.46 4.28 17.24
C MET A 368 4.36 3.15 16.73
N TYR A 369 5.36 2.79 17.54
CA TYR A 369 6.18 1.61 17.30
C TYR A 369 5.51 0.37 17.88
N PHE A 370 5.29 -0.63 17.05
CA PHE A 370 4.93 -1.96 17.46
C PHE A 370 6.18 -2.85 17.49
N SER A 371 6.88 -2.82 18.62
CA SER A 371 8.03 -3.65 18.93
C SER A 371 7.96 -4.04 20.40
N LYS A 372 8.26 -5.25 20.79
CA LYS A 372 8.20 -5.78 22.19
C LYS A 372 7.09 -5.17 23.09
N THR A 373 6.94 -3.86 23.10
CA THR A 373 5.89 -3.08 23.78
C THR A 373 5.55 -1.87 22.90
N PRO A 374 4.25 -1.58 22.64
CA PRO A 374 3.87 -0.39 21.88
C PRO A 374 4.33 0.90 22.57
N HIS A 375 4.95 1.82 21.83
CA HIS A 375 5.39 3.10 22.35
C HIS A 375 5.48 4.16 21.25
N MET A 376 5.34 5.43 21.61
CA MET A 376 5.55 6.55 20.70
C MET A 376 7.04 6.82 20.50
N GLY A 377 7.41 7.19 19.28
CA GLY A 377 8.79 7.55 18.94
C GLY A 377 8.86 8.36 17.64
N PRO A 378 10.06 8.85 17.26
CA PRO A 378 10.23 9.67 16.07
C PRO A 378 9.94 8.87 14.79
N VAL A 379 9.62 9.57 13.70
CA VAL A 379 9.51 8.96 12.36
C VAL A 379 10.81 8.22 12.02
N PRO A 380 10.76 6.92 11.70
CA PRO A 380 11.96 6.17 11.35
C PRO A 380 12.59 6.71 10.07
N SER A 381 13.92 6.72 10.00
CA SER A 381 14.68 7.20 8.82
C SER A 381 14.32 8.62 8.36
N ALA A 382 13.84 9.50 9.22
CA ALA A 382 13.31 10.82 8.85
C ALA A 382 14.25 11.65 7.96
N GLU A 383 15.56 11.60 8.19
CA GLU A 383 16.53 12.33 7.37
C GLU A 383 16.65 11.73 5.97
N SER A 384 16.71 10.41 5.85
CA SER A 384 16.75 9.70 4.57
C SER A 384 15.45 9.90 3.77
N LEU A 385 14.29 9.90 4.46
CA LEU A 385 13.00 10.21 3.84
C LEU A 385 12.96 11.64 3.26
N ARG A 386 13.66 12.61 3.87
CA ARG A 386 13.77 13.97 3.31
C ARG A 386 14.59 13.99 2.00
N VAL A 387 15.61 13.15 1.88
CA VAL A 387 16.38 13.02 0.62
C VAL A 387 15.47 12.42 -0.47
N LEU A 388 14.72 11.39 -0.15
CA LEU A 388 13.72 10.81 -1.06
C LEU A 388 12.64 11.84 -1.44
N ASP A 389 12.19 12.68 -0.52
CA ASP A 389 11.22 13.74 -0.79
C ASP A 389 11.74 14.78 -1.80
N GLN A 390 13.02 15.14 -1.70
CA GLN A 390 13.67 16.02 -2.69
C GLN A 390 13.78 15.33 -4.05
N TYR A 391 14.15 14.05 -4.08
CA TYR A 391 14.16 13.25 -5.30
C TYR A 391 12.78 13.21 -5.95
N PHE A 392 11.72 12.88 -5.23
CA PHE A 392 10.38 12.81 -5.81
C PHE A 392 9.82 14.17 -6.21
N LYS A 393 10.19 15.26 -5.54
CA LYS A 393 9.88 16.63 -5.98
C LYS A 393 10.57 16.95 -7.32
N TRP A 394 11.86 16.60 -7.43
CA TRP A 394 12.59 16.76 -8.70
C TRP A 394 11.98 15.91 -9.81
N ARG A 395 11.60 14.67 -9.54
CA ARG A 395 10.95 13.79 -10.52
C ARG A 395 9.65 14.37 -11.10
N ARG A 396 8.98 15.27 -10.38
CA ARG A 396 7.79 16.03 -10.83
C ARG A 396 8.11 17.33 -11.54
N SER A 397 9.38 17.72 -11.64
CA SER A 397 9.80 18.89 -12.41
C SER A 397 9.96 18.53 -13.89
N PRO A 398 9.93 19.52 -14.82
CA PRO A 398 10.20 19.27 -16.24
C PRO A 398 11.52 18.56 -16.50
N GLU A 399 12.58 18.88 -15.72
CA GLU A 399 13.88 18.21 -15.80
C GLU A 399 13.78 16.73 -15.40
N GLY A 400 13.13 16.43 -14.28
CA GLY A 400 12.95 15.07 -13.78
C GLY A 400 12.03 14.22 -14.66
N GLU A 401 10.98 14.82 -15.25
CA GLU A 401 10.14 14.16 -16.25
C GLU A 401 10.90 13.84 -17.54
N ALA A 402 11.75 14.77 -17.98
CA ALA A 402 12.60 14.57 -19.18
C ALA A 402 13.64 13.48 -18.94
N TRP A 403 14.22 13.42 -17.75
CA TRP A 403 15.18 12.38 -17.37
C TRP A 403 14.56 10.97 -17.35
N ALA A 404 13.28 10.85 -17.03
CA ALA A 404 12.57 9.56 -16.91
C ALA A 404 12.06 9.00 -18.25
N LYS A 405 12.14 9.76 -19.33
CA LYS A 405 11.75 9.32 -20.68
C LYS A 405 12.91 8.61 -21.37
#